data_8f38973dabce49e4605e7c9c3a1496e6
#
_entry.id   8f38973dabce49e4605e7c9c3a1496e6
#
_cell.length_a   1.000
_cell.length_b   1.000
_cell.length_c   1.000
_cell.angle_alpha   90.00
_cell.angle_beta   90.00
_cell.angle_gamma   90.00
#
_symmetry.space_group_name_H-M   'P 1'
#
loop_
_entity.id
_entity.type
_entity.pdbx_description
1 polymer ?
#
loop_
_entity_poly.entity_id
_entity_poly.type
_entity_poly.pdbx_seq_one_letter_code
_entity_poly.pdbx_strand_id
1 'polypeptide(L)' 'MTAPAESTLDTRGLLCPEPVMLLHNRIRDMAPGDVVVVLASDPSTQRDIPRFCEFLGHALLAHEEPDGEFRYRIRKGG' A
#
# COMPACT_ATOMS: atom_id res chain seq x y z
N MET A 1 11.06 23.44 3.58
CA MET A 1 10.77 22.25 2.77
C MET A 1 10.13 21.20 3.64
N THR A 2 8.96 20.72 3.27
CA THR A 2 8.21 19.76 4.06
C THR A 2 8.59 18.34 3.65
N ALA A 3 8.85 17.46 4.64
CA ALA A 3 9.07 16.05 4.35
C ALA A 3 7.78 15.43 3.81
N PRO A 4 7.86 14.40 2.94
CA PRO A 4 6.67 13.67 2.51
C PRO A 4 5.89 13.13 3.71
N ALA A 5 4.58 13.17 3.63
CA ALA A 5 3.74 12.58 4.66
C ALA A 5 3.83 11.05 4.61
N GLU A 6 3.84 10.42 5.76
CA GLU A 6 3.81 8.96 5.86
C GLU A 6 2.64 8.57 6.75
N SER A 7 1.82 7.63 6.28
CA SER A 7 0.65 7.16 7.01
C SER A 7 0.58 5.64 6.95
N THR A 8 -0.25 5.05 7.81
CA THR A 8 -0.47 3.61 7.86
C THR A 8 -1.90 3.29 7.49
N LEU A 9 -2.09 2.30 6.63
CA LEU A 9 -3.39 1.77 6.26
C LEU A 9 -3.47 0.32 6.74
N ASP A 10 -4.30 0.08 7.74
CA ASP A 10 -4.46 -1.26 8.31
C ASP A 10 -5.61 -1.97 7.59
N THR A 11 -5.27 -2.99 6.80
CA THR A 11 -6.24 -3.83 6.10
C THR A 11 -6.23 -5.26 6.62
N ARG A 12 -5.66 -5.49 7.81
CA ARG A 12 -5.63 -6.83 8.40
C ARG A 12 -7.04 -7.32 8.67
N GLY A 13 -7.28 -8.59 8.39
CA GLY A 13 -8.61 -9.20 8.53
C GLY A 13 -9.52 -9.01 7.32
N LEU A 14 -9.13 -8.17 6.36
CA LEU A 14 -9.92 -7.97 5.14
C LEU A 14 -9.43 -8.88 4.03
N LEU A 15 -10.37 -9.33 3.19
CA LEU A 15 -10.09 -10.23 2.07
C LEU A 15 -10.17 -9.49 0.75
N CYS A 16 -9.46 -10.01 -0.25
CA CYS A 16 -9.52 -9.49 -1.63
C CYS A 16 -10.99 -9.34 -2.06
N PRO A 17 -11.37 -8.22 -2.68
CA PRO A 17 -10.52 -7.12 -3.18
C PRO A 17 -10.42 -5.91 -2.22
N GLU A 18 -10.87 -6.03 -0.97
CA GLU A 18 -10.97 -4.90 -0.06
C GLU A 18 -9.64 -4.19 0.23
N PRO A 19 -8.51 -4.91 0.48
CA PRO A 19 -7.25 -4.23 0.73
C PRO A 19 -6.83 -3.29 -0.40
N VAL A 20 -6.95 -3.73 -1.65
CA VAL A 20 -6.59 -2.91 -2.81
C VAL A 20 -7.57 -1.75 -2.98
N MET A 21 -8.85 -1.96 -2.71
CA MET A 21 -9.85 -0.90 -2.80
C MET A 21 -9.57 0.21 -1.78
N LEU A 22 -9.24 -0.15 -0.55
CA LEU A 22 -8.89 0.82 0.48
C LEU A 22 -7.59 1.55 0.14
N LEU A 23 -6.62 0.82 -0.39
CA LEU A 23 -5.36 1.41 -0.83
C LEU A 23 -5.60 2.44 -1.95
N HIS A 24 -6.45 2.11 -2.91
CA HIS A 24 -6.79 3.03 -4.00
C HIS A 24 -7.38 4.33 -3.46
N ASN A 25 -8.31 4.22 -2.53
CA ASN A 25 -8.94 5.39 -1.93
C ASN A 25 -7.94 6.23 -1.12
N ARG A 26 -7.04 5.57 -0.37
CA ARG A 26 -6.03 6.27 0.41
C ARG A 26 -5.06 7.02 -0.50
N ILE A 27 -4.57 6.37 -1.55
CA ILE A 27 -3.62 7.00 -2.47
C ILE A 27 -4.23 8.19 -3.19
N ARG A 28 -5.51 8.11 -3.52
CA ARG A 28 -6.21 9.24 -4.16
C ARG A 28 -6.15 10.51 -3.31
N ASP A 29 -6.18 10.37 -1.99
CA ASP A 29 -6.15 11.50 -1.06
C ASP A 29 -4.73 11.93 -0.68
N MET A 30 -3.70 11.25 -1.19
CA MET A 30 -2.30 11.57 -0.92
C MET A 30 -1.74 12.49 -2.00
N ALA A 31 -0.71 13.25 -1.63
CA ALA A 31 0.05 14.04 -2.60
C ALA A 31 1.15 13.17 -3.21
N PRO A 32 1.57 13.45 -4.47
CA PRO A 32 2.70 12.73 -5.05
C PRO A 32 3.93 12.80 -4.15
N GLY A 33 4.61 11.67 -3.96
CA GLY A 33 5.74 11.55 -3.07
C GLY A 33 5.41 11.12 -1.66
N ASP A 34 4.14 11.22 -1.25
CA ASP A 34 3.71 10.73 0.05
C ASP A 34 3.80 9.20 0.11
N VAL A 35 4.01 8.67 1.31
CA VAL A 35 4.20 7.24 1.55
C VAL A 35 3.06 6.69 2.41
N VAL A 36 2.56 5.53 2.04
CA VAL A 36 1.61 4.77 2.85
C VAL A 36 2.20 3.39 3.17
N VAL A 37 2.09 2.98 4.43
CA VAL A 37 2.44 1.63 4.86
C VAL A 37 1.15 0.84 4.98
N VAL A 38 1.01 -0.21 4.17
CA VAL A 38 -0.17 -1.07 4.17
C VAL A 38 0.11 -2.32 4.99
N LEU A 39 -0.74 -2.59 5.97
CA LEU A 39 -0.71 -3.83 6.74
C LEU A 39 -1.83 -4.73 6.23
N ALA A 40 -1.51 -5.98 5.92
CA ALA A 40 -2.48 -6.91 5.35
C ALA A 40 -2.25 -8.32 5.92
N SER A 41 -3.30 -9.12 5.91
CA SER A 41 -3.21 -10.53 6.30
C SER A 41 -3.64 -11.48 5.18
N ASP A 42 -4.28 -10.97 4.12
CA ASP A 42 -4.70 -11.79 2.99
C ASP A 42 -3.52 -12.08 2.06
N PRO A 43 -3.17 -13.36 1.82
CA PRO A 43 -2.08 -13.72 0.91
C PRO A 43 -2.21 -13.18 -0.51
N SER A 44 -3.43 -12.94 -0.98
CA SER A 44 -3.63 -12.40 -2.33
C SER A 44 -3.04 -11.00 -2.51
N THR A 45 -2.81 -10.26 -1.41
CA THR A 45 -2.18 -8.94 -1.48
C THR A 45 -0.75 -9.01 -2.01
N GLN A 46 -0.07 -10.15 -1.85
CA GLN A 46 1.28 -10.35 -2.38
C GLN A 46 1.31 -10.23 -3.90
N ARG A 47 0.21 -10.55 -4.57
CA ARG A 47 0.06 -10.40 -6.01
C ARG A 47 -0.59 -9.07 -6.36
N ASP A 48 -1.66 -8.72 -5.67
CA ASP A 48 -2.53 -7.61 -6.06
C ASP A 48 -1.89 -6.24 -5.80
N ILE A 49 -1.18 -6.08 -4.69
CA ILE A 49 -0.57 -4.79 -4.36
C ILE A 49 0.60 -4.45 -5.28
N PRO A 50 1.55 -5.37 -5.57
CA PRO A 50 2.58 -5.07 -6.56
C PRO A 50 2.01 -4.74 -7.95
N ARG A 51 0.97 -5.45 -8.38
CA ARG A 51 0.32 -5.18 -9.66
C ARG A 51 -0.34 -3.81 -9.68
N PHE A 52 -1.01 -3.45 -8.59
CA PHE A 52 -1.62 -2.14 -8.44
C PHE A 52 -0.59 -1.03 -8.57
N CYS A 53 0.54 -1.17 -7.89
CA CYS A 53 1.62 -0.17 -7.94
C CYS A 53 2.19 -0.05 -9.35
N GLU A 54 2.48 -1.17 -10.00
CA GLU A 54 3.04 -1.17 -11.34
C GLU A 54 2.06 -0.55 -12.34
N PHE A 55 0.80 -0.95 -12.27
CA PHE A 55 -0.23 -0.52 -13.22
C PHE A 55 -0.49 0.99 -13.12
N LEU A 56 -0.51 1.53 -11.91
CA LEU A 56 -0.85 2.94 -11.67
C LEU A 56 0.36 3.84 -11.48
N GLY A 57 1.58 3.30 -11.61
CA GLY A 57 2.79 4.11 -11.58
C GLY A 57 3.22 4.55 -10.19
N HIS A 58 2.90 3.76 -9.17
CA HIS A 58 3.39 4.00 -7.80
C HIS A 58 4.62 3.16 -7.52
N ALA A 59 5.46 3.61 -6.56
CA ALA A 59 6.69 2.90 -6.21
C ALA A 59 6.45 1.99 -5.00
N LEU A 60 6.66 0.69 -5.17
CA LEU A 60 6.66 -0.26 -4.06
C LEU A 60 8.06 -0.24 -3.44
N LEU A 61 8.20 0.46 -2.31
CA LEU A 61 9.50 0.68 -1.67
C LEU A 61 9.96 -0.52 -0.84
N ALA A 62 9.02 -1.25 -0.26
CA ALA A 62 9.33 -2.41 0.57
C ALA A 62 8.15 -3.37 0.59
N HIS A 63 8.46 -4.65 0.72
CA HIS A 63 7.48 -5.72 0.87
C HIS A 63 8.05 -6.71 1.88
N GLU A 64 7.43 -6.79 3.04
CA GLU A 64 7.91 -7.61 4.15
C GLU A 64 6.80 -8.49 4.70
N GLU A 65 7.18 -9.59 5.37
CA GLU A 65 6.24 -10.55 5.96
C GLU A 65 6.53 -10.77 7.45
N PRO A 66 6.37 -9.75 8.30
CA PRO A 66 6.61 -9.94 9.73
C PRO A 66 5.52 -10.82 10.34
N ASP A 67 5.94 -11.89 11.03
CA ASP A 67 5.05 -12.74 11.83
C ASP A 67 3.80 -13.24 11.09
N GLY A 68 3.96 -13.60 9.80
CA GLY A 68 2.86 -14.15 9.00
C GLY A 68 1.89 -13.12 8.45
N GLU A 69 2.15 -11.85 8.69
CA GLU A 69 1.39 -10.76 8.09
C GLU A 69 2.19 -10.18 6.93
N PHE A 70 1.57 -9.27 6.17
CA PHE A 70 2.23 -8.63 5.03
C PHE A 70 2.28 -7.14 5.27
N ARG A 71 3.43 -6.53 4.97
CA ARG A 71 3.61 -5.09 5.11
C ARG A 71 4.23 -4.54 3.82
N TYR A 72 3.57 -3.55 3.25
CA TYR A 72 3.99 -2.91 2.01
C TYR A 72 4.21 -1.43 2.25
N ARG A 73 5.32 -0.91 1.75
CA ARG A 73 5.60 0.52 1.82
C ARG A 73 5.54 1.07 0.41
N ILE A 74 4.62 2.01 0.17
CA ILE A 74 4.29 2.48 -1.17
C ILE A 74 4.40 4.00 -1.20
N ARG A 75 5.13 4.52 -2.21
CA ARG A 75 5.20 5.95 -2.46
C ARG A 75 4.31 6.28 -3.66
N LYS A 76 3.44 7.28 -3.49
CA LYS A 76 2.57 7.71 -4.56
C LYS A 76 3.38 8.32 -5.71
N GLY A 77 3.14 7.82 -6.93
CA GLY A 77 3.71 8.37 -8.15
C GLY A 77 3.08 9.71 -8.53
N GLY A 78 3.80 10.45 -9.32
CA GLY A 78 3.38 11.79 -9.73
C GLY A 78 2.42 11.82 -10.92
#